data_858e5e1dae7913f59e6ff1332fb54513
#
_entry.id   858e5e1dae7913f59e6ff1332fb54513
#
_cell.length_a   1.000
_cell.length_b   1.000
_cell.length_c   1.000
_cell.angle_alpha   90.00
_cell.angle_beta   90.00
_cell.angle_gamma   90.00
#
_symmetry.space_group_name_H-M   'P 1'
#
loop_
_entity.id
_entity.type
_entity.pdbx_description
1 polymer ?
#
loop_
_entity_poly.entity_id
_entity_poly.type
_entity_poly.pdbx_seq_one_letter_code
_entity_poly.pdbx_strand_id
1 'polypeptide(L)'
;EWDNNKITKEISTICAVNNISWLDELIKAIFIANYKIITIINDPHPDSNVRINIELPNTKLFIHTIYINICREVWKNPYLQYDGYTNKHTIQDNNTKMNDLIINTIKTTIEKFLPIQKPLSNLTDNIKIINKESVEKYNHQVQQEKKQVAAEAQAIAEAQAIAEAQAI
;
A
#
# COMPACT_ATOMS: atom_id res chain seq x y z
N GLU A 1 -14.41 29.23 13.48
CA GLU A 1 -14.23 28.61 12.17
C GLU A 1 -12.79 28.82 11.68
N TRP A 2 -12.12 27.76 11.17
CA TRP A 2 -10.75 27.86 10.65
C TRP A 2 -10.82 28.43 9.24
N ASP A 3 -10.21 29.60 9.05
CA ASP A 3 -10.06 30.23 7.75
C ASP A 3 -8.62 30.07 7.21
N ASN A 4 -8.39 30.42 5.97
CA ASN A 4 -7.09 30.34 5.34
C ASN A 4 -6.00 31.15 6.06
N ASN A 5 -6.36 32.23 6.77
CA ASN A 5 -5.42 33.08 7.48
C ASN A 5 -4.94 32.39 8.75
N LYS A 6 -5.85 31.73 9.49
CA LYS A 6 -5.49 30.94 10.67
C LYS A 6 -4.57 29.78 10.30
N ILE A 7 -4.89 29.04 9.23
CA ILE A 7 -4.05 27.94 8.75
C ILE A 7 -2.65 28.46 8.37
N THR A 8 -2.57 29.57 7.65
CA THR A 8 -1.29 30.16 7.27
C THR A 8 -0.48 30.58 8.49
N LYS A 9 -1.12 31.16 9.50
CA LYS A 9 -0.49 31.53 10.75
C LYS A 9 0.06 30.30 11.50
N GLU A 10 -0.71 29.22 11.57
CA GLU A 10 -0.28 27.97 12.20
C GLU A 10 0.93 27.37 11.49
N ILE A 11 0.93 27.34 10.15
CA ILE A 11 2.10 26.88 9.37
C ILE A 11 3.33 27.72 9.70
N SER A 12 3.17 29.06 9.76
CA SER A 12 4.27 29.95 10.14
C SER A 12 4.76 29.69 11.57
N THR A 13 3.86 29.40 12.50
CA THR A 13 4.20 29.05 13.88
C THR A 13 4.96 27.73 13.93
N ILE A 14 4.52 26.70 13.21
CA ILE A 14 5.22 25.41 13.11
C ILE A 14 6.64 25.62 12.58
N CYS A 15 6.79 26.40 11.51
CA CYS A 15 8.11 26.69 10.94
C CYS A 15 9.00 27.45 11.91
N ALA A 16 8.46 28.46 12.59
CA ALA A 16 9.23 29.28 13.53
C ALA A 16 9.68 28.49 14.77
N VAL A 17 8.79 27.74 15.39
CA VAL A 17 9.09 26.94 16.60
C VAL A 17 10.14 25.86 16.32
N ASN A 18 10.10 25.24 15.14
CA ASN A 18 11.03 24.17 14.77
C ASN A 18 12.24 24.67 13.98
N ASN A 19 12.34 25.97 13.75
CA ASN A 19 13.41 26.60 12.96
C ASN A 19 13.59 25.94 11.57
N ILE A 20 12.48 25.66 10.89
CA ILE A 20 12.44 25.05 9.56
C ILE A 20 11.76 26.00 8.56
N SER A 21 12.32 26.13 7.37
CA SER A 21 11.72 26.89 6.26
C SER A 21 11.20 26.01 5.12
N TRP A 22 11.48 24.73 5.17
CA TRP A 22 11.28 23.73 4.12
C TRP A 22 10.17 22.73 4.45
N LEU A 23 9.14 23.16 5.20
CA LEU A 23 8.02 22.30 5.58
C LEU A 23 7.24 21.76 4.35
N ASP A 24 7.07 22.58 3.31
CA ASP A 24 6.39 22.18 2.09
C ASP A 24 7.16 21.08 1.34
N GLU A 25 8.48 21.22 1.25
CA GLU A 25 9.37 20.22 0.66
C GLU A 25 9.40 18.94 1.48
N LEU A 26 9.37 19.04 2.81
CA LEU A 26 9.32 17.89 3.71
C LEU A 26 8.04 17.08 3.49
N ILE A 27 6.89 17.76 3.43
CA ILE A 27 5.61 17.10 3.18
C ILE A 27 5.63 16.40 1.83
N LYS A 28 6.09 17.07 0.77
CA LYS A 28 6.25 16.47 -0.56
C LYS A 28 7.14 15.24 -0.54
N ALA A 29 8.28 15.33 0.13
CA ALA A 29 9.23 14.23 0.25
C ALA A 29 8.62 13.01 0.96
N ILE A 30 7.85 13.22 2.03
CA ILE A 30 7.15 12.16 2.75
C ILE A 30 6.14 11.45 1.83
N PHE A 31 5.35 12.19 1.06
CA PHE A 31 4.39 11.60 0.13
C PHE A 31 5.08 10.81 -0.98
N ILE A 32 6.14 11.36 -1.58
CA ILE A 32 6.93 10.70 -2.61
C ILE A 32 7.57 9.41 -2.07
N ALA A 33 8.14 9.45 -0.87
CA ALA A 33 8.77 8.28 -0.25
C ALA A 33 7.75 7.17 0.02
N ASN A 34 6.61 7.48 0.62
CA ASN A 34 5.55 6.50 0.88
C ASN A 34 4.99 5.92 -0.43
N TYR A 35 4.77 6.74 -1.45
CA TYR A 35 4.30 6.26 -2.75
C TYR A 35 5.33 5.33 -3.41
N LYS A 36 6.63 5.67 -3.37
CA LYS A 36 7.70 4.82 -3.88
C LYS A 36 7.73 3.46 -3.18
N ILE A 37 7.59 3.43 -1.86
CA ILE A 37 7.53 2.16 -1.10
C ILE A 37 6.39 1.29 -1.62
N ILE A 38 5.19 1.84 -1.80
CA ILE A 38 4.03 1.11 -2.30
C ILE A 38 4.25 0.62 -3.74
N THR A 39 4.87 1.43 -4.60
CA THR A 39 5.13 1.05 -6.00
C THR A 39 6.24 0.00 -6.14
N ILE A 40 7.30 0.07 -5.34
CA ILE A 40 8.39 -0.92 -5.34
C ILE A 40 7.89 -2.30 -4.90
N ILE A 41 7.01 -2.36 -3.91
CA ILE A 41 6.40 -3.62 -3.46
C ILE A 41 5.57 -4.26 -4.60
N ASN A 42 4.99 -3.44 -5.48
CA ASN A 42 4.12 -3.89 -6.56
C ASN A 42 4.85 -4.18 -7.88
N ASP A 43 6.07 -3.66 -8.07
CA ASP A 43 6.89 -3.88 -9.26
C ASP A 43 8.34 -4.15 -8.86
N PRO A 44 8.76 -5.43 -8.77
CA PRO A 44 10.12 -5.79 -8.39
C PRO A 44 11.16 -5.51 -9.48
N HIS A 45 10.76 -5.02 -10.67
CA HIS A 45 11.68 -4.65 -11.76
C HIS A 45 11.76 -3.11 -11.90
N PRO A 46 12.71 -2.45 -11.21
CA PRO A 46 12.80 -0.99 -11.16
C PRO A 46 13.35 -0.32 -12.45
N ASP A 47 13.56 -1.07 -13.52
CA ASP A 47 14.11 -0.55 -14.80
C ASP A 47 13.10 0.24 -15.64
N SER A 48 11.86 0.30 -15.23
CA SER A 48 10.90 1.19 -15.85
C SER A 48 11.13 2.62 -15.35
N ASN A 49 11.55 3.52 -16.25
CA ASN A 49 11.49 4.98 -16.08
C ASN A 49 10.03 5.43 -15.91
N VAL A 50 9.33 4.87 -14.91
CA VAL A 50 7.98 5.28 -14.58
C VAL A 50 8.06 6.67 -14.00
N ARG A 51 7.76 7.67 -14.83
CA ARG A 51 7.53 9.02 -14.33
C ARG A 51 6.37 8.96 -13.35
N ILE A 52 6.71 9.06 -12.08
CA ILE A 52 5.75 9.06 -10.99
C ILE A 52 5.00 10.38 -11.05
N ASN A 53 3.81 10.38 -11.65
CA ASN A 53 2.92 11.54 -11.65
C ASN A 53 2.00 11.43 -10.45
N ILE A 54 2.42 12.03 -9.32
CA ILE A 54 1.64 12.06 -8.09
C ILE A 54 1.03 13.46 -7.96
N GLU A 55 -0.28 13.51 -7.81
CA GLU A 55 -0.95 14.72 -7.32
C GLU A 55 -0.71 14.84 -5.82
N LEU A 56 0.17 15.76 -5.45
CA LEU A 56 0.48 16.04 -4.05
C LEU A 56 -0.58 16.94 -3.44
N PRO A 57 -1.01 16.68 -2.20
CA PRO A 57 -1.96 17.56 -1.53
C PRO A 57 -1.35 18.94 -1.28
N ASN A 58 -2.19 19.95 -1.31
CA ASN A 58 -1.80 21.30 -0.87
C ASN A 58 -1.44 21.27 0.62
N THR A 59 -0.29 21.83 0.98
CA THR A 59 0.22 21.86 2.36
C THR A 59 -0.79 22.43 3.36
N LYS A 60 -1.53 23.48 3.00
CA LYS A 60 -2.56 24.07 3.87
C LYS A 60 -3.70 23.09 4.12
N LEU A 61 -4.20 22.45 3.05
CA LEU A 61 -5.25 21.44 3.16
C LEU A 61 -4.79 20.25 4.00
N PHE A 62 -3.58 19.78 3.79
CA PHE A 62 -3.01 18.67 4.53
C PHE A 62 -2.90 18.97 6.03
N ILE A 63 -2.28 20.10 6.39
CA ILE A 63 -2.14 20.53 7.79
C ILE A 63 -3.52 20.73 8.43
N HIS A 64 -4.47 21.39 7.75
CA HIS A 64 -5.82 21.55 8.26
C HIS A 64 -6.51 20.20 8.52
N THR A 65 -6.37 19.25 7.61
CA THR A 65 -6.94 17.91 7.77
C THR A 65 -6.33 17.17 8.95
N ILE A 66 -5.01 17.29 9.16
CA ILE A 66 -4.33 16.74 10.35
C ILE A 66 -4.97 17.30 11.63
N TYR A 67 -5.11 18.62 11.75
CA TYR A 67 -5.72 19.23 12.93
C TYR A 67 -7.15 18.72 13.17
N ILE A 68 -7.98 18.67 12.14
CA ILE A 68 -9.34 18.14 12.25
C ILE A 68 -9.34 16.68 12.73
N ASN A 69 -8.48 15.84 12.17
CA ASN A 69 -8.43 14.43 12.52
C ASN A 69 -7.91 14.23 13.96
N ILE A 70 -6.88 14.98 14.38
CA ILE A 70 -6.39 14.96 15.76
C ILE A 70 -7.51 15.40 16.72
N CYS A 71 -8.20 16.51 16.44
CA CYS A 71 -9.30 16.97 17.29
C CYS A 71 -10.40 15.90 17.41
N ARG A 72 -10.74 15.19 16.34
CA ARG A 72 -11.72 14.09 16.37
C ARG A 72 -11.27 12.92 17.23
N GLU A 73 -10.01 12.54 17.15
CA GLU A 73 -9.45 11.43 17.94
C GLU A 73 -9.32 11.82 19.43
N VAL A 74 -8.91 13.04 19.72
CA VAL A 74 -8.87 13.57 21.09
C VAL A 74 -10.27 13.64 21.70
N TRP A 75 -11.27 14.08 20.91
CA TRP A 75 -12.67 14.10 21.34
C TRP A 75 -13.20 12.71 21.75
N LYS A 76 -12.75 11.65 21.09
CA LYS A 76 -13.11 10.27 21.45
C LYS A 76 -12.47 9.80 22.76
N ASN A 77 -11.39 10.45 23.19
CA ASN A 77 -10.58 10.06 24.34
C ASN A 77 -10.40 11.24 25.32
N PRO A 78 -11.49 11.84 25.85
CA PRO A 78 -11.42 13.07 26.64
C PRO A 78 -10.64 12.89 27.96
N TYR A 79 -10.56 11.66 28.47
CA TYR A 79 -9.83 11.35 29.71
C TYR A 79 -8.32 11.60 29.58
N LEU A 80 -7.76 11.61 28.36
CA LEU A 80 -6.35 11.89 28.13
C LEU A 80 -5.97 13.35 28.42
N GLN A 81 -6.96 14.25 28.37
CA GLN A 81 -6.77 15.68 28.65
C GLN A 81 -7.19 16.08 30.07
N TYR A 82 -7.69 15.13 30.85
CA TYR A 82 -8.13 15.42 32.20
C TYR A 82 -6.92 15.70 33.10
N ASP A 83 -6.84 16.89 33.68
CA ASP A 83 -5.74 17.37 34.53
C ASP A 83 -5.98 17.17 36.05
N GLY A 84 -7.16 16.66 36.42
CA GLY A 84 -7.53 16.40 37.82
C GLY A 84 -6.90 15.14 38.43
N TYR A 85 -6.05 14.41 37.70
CA TYR A 85 -5.34 13.27 38.26
C TYR A 85 -4.23 13.69 39.22
N THR A 86 -4.24 13.13 40.44
CA THR A 86 -3.20 13.37 41.44
C THR A 86 -1.98 12.45 41.29
N ASN A 87 -2.16 11.30 40.61
CA ASN A 87 -1.09 10.34 40.39
C ASN A 87 -0.24 10.74 39.17
N LYS A 88 1.04 11.01 39.42
CA LYS A 88 2.01 11.39 38.38
C LYS A 88 2.19 10.33 37.29
N HIS A 89 2.12 9.05 37.65
CA HIS A 89 2.20 7.96 36.64
C HIS A 89 1.01 8.00 35.69
N THR A 90 -0.21 8.22 36.23
CA THR A 90 -1.40 8.33 35.36
C THR A 90 -1.28 9.51 34.39
N ILE A 91 -0.77 10.65 34.86
CA ILE A 91 -0.55 11.83 33.99
C ILE A 91 0.49 11.50 32.91
N GLN A 92 1.60 10.87 33.28
CA GLN A 92 2.64 10.48 32.34
C GLN A 92 2.12 9.47 31.28
N ASP A 93 1.38 8.44 31.71
CA ASP A 93 0.77 7.46 30.84
C ASP A 93 -0.22 8.11 29.85
N ASN A 94 -1.04 9.04 30.33
CA ASN A 94 -1.97 9.77 29.49
C ASN A 94 -1.25 10.64 28.47
N ASN A 95 -0.16 11.29 28.86
CA ASN A 95 0.67 12.08 27.93
C ASN A 95 1.32 11.19 26.86
N THR A 96 1.81 10.02 27.23
CA THR A 96 2.37 9.04 26.29
C THR A 96 1.30 8.57 25.31
N LYS A 97 0.13 8.18 25.80
CA LYS A 97 -1.02 7.76 24.97
C LYS A 97 -1.49 8.88 24.04
N MET A 98 -1.50 10.13 24.53
CA MET A 98 -1.84 11.29 23.68
C MET A 98 -0.83 11.48 22.55
N ASN A 99 0.47 11.37 22.83
CA ASN A 99 1.50 11.46 21.80
C ASN A 99 1.35 10.35 20.76
N ASP A 100 1.12 9.10 21.19
CA ASP A 100 0.91 7.97 20.29
C ASP A 100 -0.34 8.17 19.41
N LEU A 101 -1.42 8.67 20.00
CA LEU A 101 -2.65 9.01 19.29
C LEU A 101 -2.38 10.06 18.20
N ILE A 102 -1.65 11.13 18.52
CA ILE A 102 -1.29 12.18 17.55
C ILE A 102 -0.44 11.61 16.42
N ILE A 103 0.62 10.85 16.76
CA ILE A 103 1.51 10.25 15.77
C ILE A 103 0.74 9.31 14.84
N ASN A 104 -0.11 8.43 15.39
CA ASN A 104 -0.90 7.50 14.59
C ASN A 104 -1.93 8.22 13.72
N THR A 105 -2.52 9.32 14.22
CA THR A 105 -3.45 10.13 13.44
C THR A 105 -2.76 10.82 12.26
N ILE A 106 -1.54 11.30 12.44
CA ILE A 106 -0.74 11.86 11.34
C ILE A 106 -0.45 10.79 10.29
N LYS A 107 0.02 9.60 10.71
CA LYS A 107 0.31 8.48 9.80
C LYS A 107 -0.91 8.08 8.98
N THR A 108 -2.06 7.87 9.63
CA THR A 108 -3.31 7.51 8.94
C THR A 108 -3.82 8.63 8.04
N THR A 109 -3.54 9.88 8.36
CA THR A 109 -3.87 11.01 7.50
C THR A 109 -3.00 11.02 6.24
N ILE A 110 -1.69 10.74 6.35
CA ILE A 110 -0.80 10.59 5.19
C ILE A 110 -1.32 9.47 4.29
N GLU A 111 -1.63 8.30 4.84
CA GLU A 111 -2.15 7.16 4.10
C GLU A 111 -3.43 7.48 3.32
N LYS A 112 -4.35 8.25 3.91
CA LYS A 112 -5.60 8.68 3.25
C LYS A 112 -5.38 9.61 2.07
N PHE A 113 -4.32 10.40 2.08
CA PHE A 113 -3.96 11.29 0.97
C PHE A 113 -3.14 10.61 -0.12
N LEU A 114 -2.62 9.39 0.12
CA LEU A 114 -1.87 8.67 -0.89
C LEU A 114 -2.80 8.15 -1.99
N PRO A 115 -2.50 8.37 -3.27
CA PRO A 115 -3.28 7.87 -4.40
C PRO A 115 -3.00 6.37 -4.62
N ILE A 116 -3.50 5.52 -3.71
CA ILE A 116 -3.24 4.06 -3.70
C ILE A 116 -3.96 3.33 -4.84
N GLN A 117 -5.00 3.93 -5.44
CA GLN A 117 -5.83 3.28 -6.45
C GLN A 117 -5.04 2.82 -7.68
N LYS A 118 -4.12 3.65 -8.19
CA LYS A 118 -3.29 3.32 -9.37
C LYS A 118 -2.33 2.14 -9.13
N PRO A 119 -1.52 2.15 -8.07
CA PRO A 119 -0.69 0.98 -7.74
C PRO A 119 -1.50 -0.29 -7.51
N LEU A 120 -2.67 -0.18 -6.87
CA LEU A 120 -3.52 -1.33 -6.59
C LEU A 120 -4.14 -1.92 -7.87
N SER A 121 -4.57 -1.09 -8.83
CA SER A 121 -5.08 -1.57 -10.12
C SER A 121 -4.00 -2.30 -10.91
N ASN A 122 -2.78 -1.76 -10.95
CA ASN A 122 -1.65 -2.41 -11.61
C ASN A 122 -1.32 -3.77 -10.97
N LEU A 123 -1.36 -3.87 -9.64
CA LEU A 123 -1.17 -5.13 -8.94
C LEU A 123 -2.23 -6.16 -9.32
N THR A 124 -3.50 -5.74 -9.37
CA THR A 124 -4.62 -6.61 -9.74
C THR A 124 -4.50 -7.11 -11.18
N ASP A 125 -4.07 -6.26 -12.09
CA ASP A 125 -3.88 -6.60 -13.50
C ASP A 125 -2.68 -7.53 -13.69
N ASN A 126 -1.58 -7.30 -12.99
CA ASN A 126 -0.42 -8.20 -12.98
C ASN A 126 -0.76 -9.58 -12.44
N ILE A 127 -1.57 -9.69 -11.39
CA ILE A 127 -2.04 -10.96 -10.85
C ILE A 127 -2.91 -11.70 -11.89
N LYS A 128 -3.78 -11.00 -12.61
CA LYS A 128 -4.59 -11.59 -13.68
C LYS A 128 -3.74 -12.15 -14.82
N ILE A 129 -2.69 -11.43 -15.22
CA ILE A 129 -1.75 -11.86 -16.26
C ILE A 129 -1.02 -13.14 -15.81
N ILE A 130 -0.44 -13.15 -14.60
CA ILE A 130 0.28 -14.30 -14.04
C ILE A 130 -0.65 -15.53 -13.98
N ASN A 131 -1.87 -15.37 -13.51
CA ASN A 131 -2.83 -16.46 -13.45
C ASN A 131 -3.18 -17.01 -14.85
N LYS A 132 -3.35 -16.13 -15.82
CA LYS A 132 -3.64 -16.54 -17.21
C LYS A 132 -2.49 -17.34 -17.83
N GLU A 133 -1.27 -16.85 -17.70
CA GLU A 133 -0.07 -17.55 -18.17
C GLU A 133 0.13 -18.91 -17.47
N SER A 134 -0.15 -19.00 -16.18
CA SER A 134 -0.06 -20.25 -15.43
C SER A 134 -1.08 -21.28 -15.90
N VAL A 135 -2.30 -20.85 -16.19
CA VAL A 135 -3.36 -21.71 -16.74
C VAL A 135 -3.03 -22.16 -18.16
N GLU A 136 -2.50 -21.29 -19.00
CA GLU A 136 -2.08 -21.64 -20.36
C GLU A 136 -0.94 -22.66 -20.35
N LYS A 137 0.08 -22.48 -19.50
CA LYS A 137 1.17 -23.45 -19.32
C LYS A 137 0.67 -24.80 -18.85
N TYR A 138 -0.22 -24.82 -17.85
CA TYR A 138 -0.83 -26.06 -17.36
C TYR A 138 -1.62 -26.79 -18.45
N ASN A 139 -2.45 -26.06 -19.19
CA ASN A 139 -3.23 -26.63 -20.28
C ASN A 139 -2.33 -27.21 -21.40
N HIS A 140 -1.19 -26.54 -21.66
CA HIS A 140 -0.24 -27.04 -22.68
C HIS A 140 0.46 -28.33 -22.22
N GLN A 141 0.83 -28.41 -20.95
CA GLN A 141 1.39 -29.63 -20.36
C GLN A 141 0.39 -30.79 -20.41
N VAL A 142 -0.84 -30.58 -20.00
CA VAL A 142 -1.89 -31.60 -20.05
C VAL A 142 -2.16 -32.08 -21.48
N GLN A 143 -2.08 -31.19 -22.46
CA GLN A 143 -2.24 -31.61 -23.86
C GLN A 143 -1.05 -32.41 -24.36
N GLN A 144 0.16 -32.11 -23.95
CA GLN A 144 1.35 -32.89 -24.31
C GLN A 144 1.31 -34.29 -23.68
N GLU A 145 0.96 -34.39 -22.38
CA GLU A 145 0.78 -35.69 -21.71
C GLU A 145 -0.28 -36.54 -22.37
N LYS A 146 -1.44 -35.98 -22.75
CA LYS A 146 -2.47 -36.71 -23.46
C LYS A 146 -2.01 -37.25 -24.81
N LYS A 147 -1.19 -36.49 -25.56
CA LYS A 147 -0.61 -36.93 -26.82
C LYS A 147 0.38 -38.06 -26.63
N GLN A 148 1.22 -37.99 -25.57
CA GLN A 148 2.14 -39.07 -25.26
C GLN A 148 1.44 -40.37 -24.87
N VAL A 149 0.46 -40.29 -23.98
CA VAL A 149 -0.35 -41.45 -23.58
C VAL A 149 -1.09 -42.06 -24.78
N ALA A 150 -1.61 -41.24 -25.68
CA ALA A 150 -2.29 -41.75 -26.90
C ALA A 150 -1.29 -42.43 -27.85
N ALA A 151 -0.09 -41.91 -28.02
CA ALA A 151 0.98 -42.51 -28.82
C ALA A 151 1.46 -43.84 -28.22
N GLU A 152 1.65 -43.92 -26.91
CA GLU A 152 2.00 -45.14 -26.21
C GLU A 152 0.91 -46.21 -26.33
N ALA A 153 -0.33 -45.82 -26.17
CA ALA A 153 -1.47 -46.74 -26.36
C ALA A 153 -1.55 -47.29 -27.79
N GLN A 154 -1.27 -46.51 -28.82
CA GLN A 154 -1.20 -46.96 -30.20
C GLN A 154 -0.01 -47.93 -30.41
N ALA A 155 1.15 -47.61 -29.90
CA ALA A 155 2.31 -48.49 -30.01
C ALA A 155 2.10 -49.85 -29.34
N ILE A 156 1.44 -49.88 -28.18
CA ILE A 156 1.07 -51.11 -27.49
C ILE A 156 0.07 -51.91 -28.33
N ALA A 157 -0.94 -51.30 -28.92
CA ALA A 157 -1.92 -51.96 -29.76
C ALA A 157 -1.31 -52.52 -31.03
N GLU A 158 -0.38 -51.82 -31.67
CA GLU A 158 0.36 -52.29 -32.84
C GLU A 158 1.26 -53.48 -32.49
N ALA A 159 1.97 -53.42 -31.34
CA ALA A 159 2.81 -54.49 -30.88
C ALA A 159 1.98 -55.79 -30.59
N GLN A 160 0.80 -55.62 -29.99
CA GLN A 160 -0.12 -56.75 -29.75
C GLN A 160 -0.63 -57.38 -31.05
N ALA A 161 -1.01 -56.57 -32.02
CA ALA A 161 -1.45 -57.04 -33.32
C ALA A 161 -0.37 -57.80 -34.09
N ILE A 162 0.90 -57.35 -34.01
CA ILE A 162 2.04 -58.07 -34.62
C ILE A 162 2.29 -59.40 -33.92
N ALA A 163 2.20 -59.43 -32.59
CA ALA A 163 2.40 -60.67 -31.82
C ALA A 163 1.31 -61.71 -32.10
N GLU A 164 0.08 -61.30 -32.26
CA GLU A 164 -1.03 -62.19 -32.67
C GLU A 164 -0.89 -62.71 -34.10
N ALA A 165 -0.39 -61.91 -35.04
CA ALA A 165 -0.13 -62.33 -36.43
C ALA A 165 1.03 -63.29 -36.58
N GLN A 166 1.95 -63.35 -35.63
CA GLN A 166 3.10 -64.29 -35.60
C GLN A 166 2.79 -65.59 -34.88
N ALA A 167 1.68 -65.72 -34.22
CA ALA A 167 1.26 -66.90 -33.46
C ALA A 167 0.39 -67.86 -34.22
N ILE A 168 0.07 -67.56 -35.51
CA ILE A 168 -0.68 -68.40 -36.42
C ILE A 168 0.26 -69.07 -37.42
#